data_ff82fe732dfc564c4e6e065c2c2f40b3
#
_entry.id   ff82fe732dfc564c4e6e065c2c2f40b3
#
_cell.length_a   1.000
_cell.length_b   1.000
_cell.length_c   1.000
_cell.angle_alpha   90.00
_cell.angle_beta   90.00
_cell.angle_gamma   90.00
#
_symmetry.space_group_name_H-M   'P 1'
#
loop_
_entity.id
_entity.type
_entity.pdbx_description
1 polymer ?
#
loop_
_entity_poly.entity_id
_entity_poly.type
_entity_poly.pdbx_seq_one_letter_code
_entity_poly.pdbx_strand_id
1 'polypeptide(L)'
;MSEIIDQLTSGTFTGDVNELFMNSIEYGYVEIIKLLLKDSRADPGTRDNYPIKYASQNGYTEVVKLLLEDSRVDPTAQNNYAIKLASKNGYTEVVKLLLADYRVDPSATINFAIRWASE
;
A
#
# COMPACT_ATOMS: atom_id res chain seq x y z
N MET A 1 -18.33 -11.56 -1.25
CA MET A 1 -16.97 -11.56 -0.70
C MET A 1 -16.42 -12.95 -0.50
N SER A 2 -17.12 -13.83 0.21
CA SER A 2 -16.61 -15.20 0.46
C SER A 2 -16.42 -16.00 -0.83
N GLU A 3 -17.28 -15.81 -1.82
CA GLU A 3 -17.17 -16.49 -3.11
C GLU A 3 -15.88 -16.08 -3.84
N ILE A 4 -15.54 -14.80 -3.84
CA ILE A 4 -14.31 -14.30 -4.45
C ILE A 4 -13.10 -14.88 -3.72
N ILE A 5 -13.13 -14.89 -2.38
CA ILE A 5 -12.05 -15.45 -1.57
C ILE A 5 -11.84 -16.92 -1.90
N ASP A 6 -12.92 -17.69 -2.01
CA ASP A 6 -12.86 -19.10 -2.37
C ASP A 6 -12.26 -19.32 -3.75
N GLN A 7 -12.66 -18.51 -4.73
CA GLN A 7 -12.12 -18.58 -6.09
C GLN A 7 -10.64 -18.24 -6.15
N LEU A 8 -10.20 -17.22 -5.41
CA LEU A 8 -8.79 -16.86 -5.36
C LEU A 8 -7.97 -17.94 -4.67
N THR A 9 -8.49 -18.53 -3.60
CA THR A 9 -7.81 -19.59 -2.86
C THR A 9 -7.64 -20.85 -3.69
N SER A 10 -8.67 -21.22 -4.46
CA SER A 10 -8.66 -22.42 -5.31
C SER A 10 -7.99 -22.20 -6.67
N GLY A 11 -7.67 -20.95 -7.02
CA GLY A 11 -7.08 -20.63 -8.33
C GLY A 11 -8.09 -20.60 -9.47
N THR A 12 -9.39 -20.53 -9.17
CA THR A 12 -10.44 -20.56 -10.20
C THR A 12 -10.98 -19.18 -10.58
N PHE A 13 -10.48 -18.11 -9.98
CA PHE A 13 -10.91 -16.77 -10.32
C PHE A 13 -10.50 -16.42 -11.76
N THR A 14 -11.48 -16.04 -12.58
CA THR A 14 -11.28 -15.77 -14.01
C THR A 14 -11.47 -14.30 -14.39
N GLY A 15 -11.81 -13.43 -13.45
CA GLY A 15 -11.97 -12.01 -13.69
C GLY A 15 -10.65 -11.27 -13.85
N ASP A 16 -10.72 -9.95 -14.01
CA ASP A 16 -9.55 -9.10 -14.09
C ASP A 16 -8.93 -8.94 -12.70
N VAL A 17 -7.79 -9.57 -12.49
CA VAL A 17 -7.10 -9.59 -11.19
C VAL A 17 -6.64 -8.19 -10.79
N ASN A 18 -6.15 -7.40 -11.74
CA ASN A 18 -5.68 -6.04 -11.44
C ASN A 18 -6.82 -5.09 -11.10
N GLU A 19 -7.96 -5.23 -11.77
CA GLU A 19 -9.15 -4.45 -11.42
C GLU A 19 -9.64 -4.80 -10.03
N LEU A 20 -9.71 -6.10 -9.71
CA LEU A 20 -10.08 -6.54 -8.37
C LEU A 20 -9.11 -6.02 -7.31
N PHE A 21 -7.80 -6.04 -7.62
CA PHE A 21 -6.79 -5.52 -6.70
C PHE A 21 -6.99 -4.04 -6.41
N MET A 22 -7.18 -3.23 -7.46
CA MET A 22 -7.39 -1.80 -7.29
C MET A 22 -8.65 -1.49 -6.49
N ASN A 23 -9.75 -2.20 -6.77
CA ASN A 23 -10.98 -2.03 -6.02
C ASN A 23 -10.77 -2.40 -4.54
N SER A 24 -10.04 -3.48 -4.29
CA SER A 24 -9.75 -3.93 -2.92
C SER A 24 -8.89 -2.91 -2.16
N ILE A 25 -7.95 -2.27 -2.83
CA ILE A 25 -7.15 -1.19 -2.24
C ILE A 25 -8.03 0.01 -1.87
N GLU A 26 -8.93 0.40 -2.76
CA GLU A 26 -9.81 1.55 -2.51
C GLU A 26 -10.72 1.34 -1.31
N TYR A 27 -11.21 0.11 -1.11
CA TYR A 27 -12.11 -0.21 -0.01
C TYR A 27 -11.41 -0.79 1.22
N GLY A 28 -10.12 -1.06 1.14
CA GLY A 28 -9.36 -1.62 2.26
C GLY A 28 -9.71 -3.07 2.57
N TYR A 29 -10.01 -3.88 1.56
CA TYR A 29 -10.37 -5.30 1.74
C TYR A 29 -9.12 -6.14 2.00
N VAL A 30 -8.69 -6.20 3.26
CA VAL A 30 -7.41 -6.80 3.67
C VAL A 30 -7.26 -8.25 3.23
N GLU A 31 -8.28 -9.09 3.43
CA GLU A 31 -8.19 -10.52 3.10
C GLU A 31 -8.02 -10.75 1.60
N ILE A 32 -8.76 -10.01 0.77
CA ILE A 32 -8.63 -10.12 -0.67
C ILE A 32 -7.26 -9.63 -1.11
N ILE A 33 -6.77 -8.53 -0.53
CA ILE A 33 -5.44 -7.99 -0.83
C ILE A 33 -4.36 -9.03 -0.51
N LYS A 34 -4.45 -9.70 0.64
CA LYS A 34 -3.49 -10.76 1.00
C LYS A 34 -3.43 -11.84 -0.07
N LEU A 35 -4.59 -12.30 -0.53
CA LEU A 35 -4.65 -13.34 -1.55
C LEU A 35 -4.10 -12.86 -2.89
N LEU A 36 -4.43 -11.63 -3.28
CA LEU A 36 -3.98 -11.07 -4.55
C LEU A 36 -2.47 -10.82 -4.56
N LEU A 37 -1.87 -10.47 -3.44
CA LEU A 37 -0.42 -10.29 -3.37
C LEU A 37 0.33 -11.59 -3.62
N LYS A 38 -0.29 -12.73 -3.38
CA LYS A 38 0.28 -14.05 -3.69
C LYS A 38 0.04 -14.46 -5.14
N ASP A 39 -0.84 -13.77 -5.85
CA ASP A 39 -1.17 -14.07 -7.24
C ASP A 39 -0.22 -13.29 -8.16
N SER A 40 0.54 -14.01 -8.98
CA SER A 40 1.54 -13.38 -9.85
C SER A 40 0.94 -12.47 -10.93
N ARG A 41 -0.38 -12.58 -11.18
CA ARG A 41 -1.06 -11.74 -12.16
C ARG A 41 -1.33 -10.33 -11.61
N ALA A 42 -1.39 -10.16 -10.29
CA ALA A 42 -1.60 -8.86 -9.68
C ALA A 42 -0.28 -8.09 -9.63
N ASP A 43 -0.34 -6.79 -9.93
CA ASP A 43 0.81 -5.91 -9.87
C ASP A 43 0.61 -4.86 -8.77
N PRO A 44 1.20 -5.06 -7.58
CA PRO A 44 1.04 -4.07 -6.50
C PRO A 44 1.77 -2.77 -6.74
N GLY A 45 2.70 -2.72 -7.70
CA GLY A 45 3.38 -1.48 -8.12
C GLY A 45 2.69 -0.75 -9.25
N THR A 46 1.50 -1.18 -9.66
CA THR A 46 0.79 -0.61 -10.79
C THR A 46 0.52 0.89 -10.62
N ARG A 47 0.44 1.61 -11.74
CA ARG A 47 0.18 3.04 -11.77
C ARG A 47 1.15 3.82 -10.86
N ASP A 48 2.43 3.52 -11.03
CA ASP A 48 3.51 4.17 -10.29
C ASP A 48 3.31 4.07 -8.78
N ASN A 49 3.03 2.84 -8.32
CA ASN A 49 2.83 2.51 -6.91
C ASN A 49 1.62 3.21 -6.29
N TYR A 50 0.56 3.35 -7.07
CA TYR A 50 -0.71 3.91 -6.59
C TYR A 50 -1.24 3.20 -5.34
N PRO A 51 -1.18 1.85 -5.24
CA PRO A 51 -1.69 1.17 -4.05
C PRO A 51 -1.08 1.66 -2.74
N ILE A 52 0.25 1.78 -2.65
CA ILE A 52 0.89 2.25 -1.41
C ILE A 52 0.58 3.72 -1.13
N LYS A 53 0.46 4.54 -2.17
CA LYS A 53 0.09 5.95 -2.04
C LYS A 53 -1.33 6.09 -1.51
N TYR A 54 -2.27 5.38 -2.10
CA TYR A 54 -3.68 5.44 -1.71
C TYR A 54 -3.88 4.93 -0.28
N ALA A 55 -3.30 3.78 0.06
CA ALA A 55 -3.39 3.21 1.39
C ALA A 55 -2.78 4.14 2.45
N SER A 56 -1.67 4.78 2.13
CA SER A 56 -1.00 5.73 3.03
C SER A 56 -1.84 6.99 3.22
N GLN A 57 -2.42 7.49 2.15
CA GLN A 57 -3.28 8.68 2.18
C GLN A 57 -4.52 8.47 3.04
N ASN A 58 -5.03 7.25 3.08
CA ASN A 58 -6.27 6.92 3.78
C ASN A 58 -6.04 6.28 5.16
N GLY A 59 -4.79 6.11 5.57
CA GLY A 59 -4.49 5.53 6.87
C GLY A 59 -4.81 4.05 7.00
N TYR A 60 -4.78 3.31 5.89
CA TYR A 60 -5.04 1.87 5.87
C TYR A 60 -3.79 1.12 6.36
N THR A 61 -3.57 1.12 7.66
CA THR A 61 -2.35 0.63 8.29
C THR A 61 -2.01 -0.81 7.90
N GLU A 62 -2.99 -1.72 7.97
CA GLU A 62 -2.77 -3.13 7.62
C GLU A 62 -2.43 -3.31 6.13
N VAL A 63 -3.08 -2.55 5.27
CA VAL A 63 -2.81 -2.58 3.83
C VAL A 63 -1.40 -2.09 3.55
N VAL A 64 -0.99 -0.98 4.19
CA VAL A 64 0.37 -0.45 4.06
C VAL A 64 1.39 -1.51 4.48
N LYS A 65 1.16 -2.17 5.61
CA LYS A 65 2.05 -3.22 6.10
C LYS A 65 2.19 -4.36 5.09
N LEU A 66 1.07 -4.82 4.55
CA LEU A 66 1.08 -5.89 3.54
C LEU A 66 1.84 -5.49 2.28
N LEU A 67 1.61 -4.27 1.80
CA LEU A 67 2.28 -3.77 0.60
C LEU A 67 3.79 -3.65 0.82
N LEU A 68 4.22 -3.18 1.99
CA LEU A 68 5.65 -3.03 2.29
C LEU A 68 6.39 -4.38 2.34
N GLU A 69 5.70 -5.46 2.62
CA GLU A 69 6.28 -6.81 2.62
C GLU A 69 6.54 -7.32 1.19
N ASP A 70 5.97 -6.69 0.17
CA ASP A 70 6.12 -7.11 -1.22
C ASP A 70 7.25 -6.34 -1.89
N SER A 71 8.23 -7.06 -2.44
CA SER A 71 9.42 -6.45 -3.05
C SER A 71 9.10 -5.66 -4.34
N ARG A 72 7.95 -5.89 -4.95
CA ARG A 72 7.52 -5.19 -6.16
C ARG A 72 7.00 -3.78 -5.87
N VAL A 73 6.68 -3.49 -4.60
CA VAL A 73 6.19 -2.18 -4.18
C VAL A 73 7.38 -1.26 -3.92
N ASP A 74 7.31 -0.04 -4.46
CA ASP A 74 8.31 0.99 -4.17
C ASP A 74 7.68 2.06 -3.27
N PRO A 75 7.97 2.06 -1.96
CA PRO A 75 7.38 3.05 -1.05
C PRO A 75 7.93 4.46 -1.26
N THR A 76 9.01 4.61 -2.04
CA THR A 76 9.64 5.92 -2.29
C THR A 76 9.16 6.55 -3.60
N ALA A 77 8.27 5.89 -4.35
CA ALA A 77 7.80 6.37 -5.65
C ALA A 77 7.28 7.80 -5.56
N GLN A 78 7.53 8.57 -6.61
CA GLN A 78 7.13 9.97 -6.72
C GLN A 78 7.67 10.81 -5.55
N ASN A 79 8.96 10.66 -5.30
CA ASN A 79 9.66 11.46 -4.31
C ASN A 79 9.05 11.31 -2.90
N ASN A 80 8.86 10.07 -2.48
CA ASN A 80 8.33 9.72 -1.15
C ASN A 80 6.91 10.23 -0.91
N TYR A 81 6.08 10.18 -1.96
CA TYR A 81 4.71 10.71 -1.90
C TYR A 81 3.87 10.03 -0.81
N ALA A 82 4.05 8.72 -0.61
CA ALA A 82 3.29 7.97 0.39
C ALA A 82 3.50 8.53 1.80
N ILE A 83 4.75 8.72 2.21
CA ILE A 83 5.04 9.22 3.55
C ILE A 83 4.64 10.70 3.72
N LYS A 84 4.73 11.47 2.63
CA LYS A 84 4.25 12.87 2.65
C LYS A 84 2.77 12.94 2.94
N LEU A 85 1.97 12.12 2.24
CA LEU A 85 0.53 12.08 2.45
C LEU A 85 0.15 11.58 3.83
N ALA A 86 0.79 10.53 4.31
CA ALA A 86 0.53 9.99 5.64
C ALA A 86 0.86 11.02 6.72
N SER A 87 1.97 11.72 6.58
CA SER A 87 2.39 12.76 7.54
C SER A 87 1.42 13.93 7.53
N LYS A 88 1.03 14.37 6.34
CA LYS A 88 0.09 15.50 6.18
C LYS A 88 -1.25 15.20 6.85
N ASN A 89 -1.72 13.96 6.72
CA ASN A 89 -3.02 13.55 7.24
C ASN A 89 -2.96 13.05 8.70
N GLY A 90 -1.78 13.03 9.31
CA GLY A 90 -1.62 12.65 10.71
C GLY A 90 -1.68 11.15 10.99
N TYR A 91 -1.44 10.31 10.00
CA TYR A 91 -1.48 8.86 10.17
C TYR A 91 -0.14 8.34 10.71
N THR A 92 0.07 8.51 12.00
CA THR A 92 1.34 8.23 12.69
C THR A 92 1.83 6.80 12.49
N GLU A 93 0.94 5.81 12.60
CA GLU A 93 1.33 4.40 12.45
C GLU A 93 1.82 4.10 11.02
N VAL A 94 1.17 4.69 10.01
CA VAL A 94 1.61 4.55 8.62
C VAL A 94 2.98 5.17 8.44
N VAL A 95 3.21 6.37 9.01
CA VAL A 95 4.52 7.04 8.95
C VAL A 95 5.60 6.14 9.57
N LYS A 96 5.32 5.54 10.73
CA LYS A 96 6.26 4.64 11.40
C LYS A 96 6.59 3.43 10.53
N LEU A 97 5.58 2.83 9.91
CA LEU A 97 5.80 1.68 9.02
C LEU A 97 6.67 2.06 7.83
N LEU A 98 6.41 3.20 7.21
CA LEU A 98 7.20 3.66 6.06
C LEU A 98 8.63 3.97 6.46
N LEU A 99 8.85 4.63 7.60
CA LEU A 99 10.20 4.93 8.09
C LEU A 99 10.99 3.68 8.47
N ALA A 100 10.31 2.63 8.90
CA ALA A 100 10.96 1.37 9.26
C ALA A 100 11.37 0.54 8.04
N ASP A 101 10.85 0.87 6.85
CA ASP A 101 11.19 0.14 5.63
C ASP A 101 12.60 0.52 5.17
N TYR A 102 13.43 -0.51 4.88
CA TYR A 102 14.84 -0.29 4.53
C TYR A 102 15.04 0.49 3.23
N ARG A 103 14.03 0.52 2.36
CA ARG A 103 14.10 1.25 1.08
C ARG A 103 13.88 2.74 1.24
N VAL A 104 13.29 3.17 2.35
CA VAL A 104 13.00 4.58 2.63
C VAL A 104 14.20 5.21 3.31
N ASP A 105 14.67 6.35 2.79
CA ASP A 105 15.76 7.10 3.41
C ASP A 105 15.19 7.93 4.58
N PRO A 106 15.49 7.56 5.83
CA PRO A 106 14.93 8.27 6.98
C PRO A 106 15.35 9.73 7.07
N SER A 107 16.54 10.06 6.62
CA SER A 107 17.03 11.44 6.73
C SER A 107 16.26 12.37 5.79
N ALA A 108 15.93 11.93 4.59
CA ALA A 108 15.17 12.73 3.65
C ALA A 108 13.69 12.85 4.06
N THR A 109 13.09 11.76 4.56
CA THR A 109 11.66 11.74 4.88
C THR A 109 11.33 12.37 6.21
N ILE A 110 12.23 12.30 7.19
CA ILE A 110 12.04 12.95 8.48
C ILE A 110 11.92 14.47 8.30
N ASN A 111 12.69 15.07 7.39
CA ASN A 111 12.61 16.49 7.12
C ASN A 111 11.21 16.92 6.66
N PHE A 112 10.57 16.12 5.80
CA PHE A 112 9.20 16.41 5.38
C PHE A 112 8.21 16.27 6.53
N ALA A 113 8.32 15.21 7.32
CA ALA A 113 7.43 14.98 8.45
C ALA A 113 7.55 16.09 9.48
N ILE A 114 8.75 16.51 9.82
CA ILE A 114 8.99 17.61 10.76
C ILE A 114 8.44 18.92 10.21
N ARG A 115 8.68 19.21 8.92
CA ARG A 115 8.19 20.42 8.29
C ARG A 115 6.68 20.54 8.39
N TRP A 116 5.96 19.45 8.10
CA TRP A 116 4.50 19.46 8.15
C TRP A 116 3.97 19.51 9.57
N ALA A 117 4.64 18.88 10.51
CA ALA A 117 4.23 18.92 11.92
C ALA A 117 4.38 20.32 12.53
N SER A 118 5.30 21.14 12.00
CA SER A 118 5.51 22.49 12.51
C SER A 118 4.64 23.55 11.85
N GLU A 119 3.92 23.18 10.80
CA GLU A 119 2.96 24.07 10.13
C GLU A 119 1.57 23.94 10.75
#